data_4d72df9a6aae88cfd60bc1896817b725
#
_entry.id   4d72df9a6aae88cfd60bc1896817b725
#
_cell.length_a   1.000
_cell.length_b   1.000
_cell.length_c   1.000
_cell.angle_alpha   90.00
_cell.angle_beta   90.00
_cell.angle_gamma   90.00
#
_symmetry.space_group_name_H-M   'P 1'
#
loop_
_entity.id
_entity.type
_entity.pdbx_description
1 polymer ?
#
loop_
_entity_poly.entity_id
_entity_poly.type
_entity_poly.pdbx_seq_one_letter_code
_entity_poly.pdbx_strand_id
1 'polypeptide(L)'
;MIKRKILLVDDEYDITFVFKIILEESGFATDIYNDPTIALSTYKPYYYDLVMVDLKLPGMTGFELYNQIRMIDNKTKICFLTSSEQFHQQYRSNEFQDFDPDLFIQKPVENEVLISKINRIIEM
;
A
#
# COMPACT_ATOMS: atom_id res chain seq x y z
N MET A 1 17.80 17.02 0.87
CA MET A 1 17.57 15.56 0.90
C MET A 1 16.23 15.24 0.27
N ILE A 2 16.21 14.29 -0.65
CA ILE A 2 14.96 13.89 -1.33
C ILE A 2 14.19 12.94 -0.44
N LYS A 3 12.94 13.29 -0.16
CA LYS A 3 12.06 12.41 0.62
C LYS A 3 11.61 11.22 -0.22
N ARG A 4 11.51 10.06 0.39
CA ARG A 4 10.86 8.91 -0.23
C ARG A 4 9.36 9.17 -0.33
N LYS A 5 8.77 8.75 -1.43
CA LYS A 5 7.39 9.05 -1.78
C LYS A 5 6.53 7.80 -1.69
N ILE A 6 5.44 7.91 -0.96
CA ILE A 6 4.50 6.81 -0.73
C ILE A 6 3.12 7.20 -1.25
N LEU A 7 2.50 6.26 -1.96
CA LEU A 7 1.08 6.34 -2.30
C LEU A 7 0.33 5.37 -1.39
N LEU A 8 -0.73 5.86 -0.75
CA LEU A 8 -1.60 5.06 0.11
C LEU A 8 -3.01 5.05 -0.46
N VAL A 9 -3.55 3.86 -0.71
CA VAL A 9 -4.91 3.67 -1.23
C VAL A 9 -5.69 2.81 -0.26
N ASP A 10 -6.68 3.41 0.43
CA ASP A 10 -7.53 2.76 1.40
C ASP A 10 -8.83 3.55 1.47
N ASP A 11 -9.99 2.88 1.41
CA ASP A 11 -11.29 3.55 1.40
C ASP A 11 -11.72 4.12 2.75
N GLU A 12 -11.01 3.80 3.82
CA GLU A 12 -11.31 4.29 5.16
C GLU A 12 -10.58 5.62 5.42
N TYR A 13 -11.33 6.72 5.41
CA TYR A 13 -10.78 8.08 5.56
C TYR A 13 -9.98 8.25 6.85
N ASP A 14 -10.47 7.70 7.95
CA ASP A 14 -9.79 7.85 9.25
C ASP A 14 -8.43 7.17 9.24
N ILE A 15 -8.35 6.01 8.61
CA ILE A 15 -7.10 5.25 8.50
C ILE A 15 -6.10 5.99 7.63
N THR A 16 -6.50 6.45 6.44
CA THR A 16 -5.59 7.16 5.55
C THR A 16 -5.08 8.45 6.17
N PHE A 17 -5.95 9.17 6.88
CA PHE A 17 -5.56 10.41 7.55
C PHE A 17 -4.49 10.16 8.62
N VAL A 18 -4.71 9.17 9.48
CA VAL A 18 -3.77 8.83 10.55
C VAL A 18 -2.46 8.31 9.97
N PHE A 19 -2.52 7.43 8.98
CA PHE A 19 -1.30 6.91 8.35
C PHE A 19 -0.50 8.03 7.68
N LYS A 20 -1.17 8.97 7.01
CA LYS A 20 -0.48 10.09 6.40
C LYS A 20 0.31 10.90 7.43
N ILE A 21 -0.30 11.19 8.59
CA ILE A 21 0.38 11.91 9.67
C ILE A 21 1.62 11.14 10.13
N ILE A 22 1.47 9.85 10.40
CA ILE A 22 2.56 9.00 10.88
C ILE A 22 3.71 8.94 9.86
N LEU A 23 3.37 8.76 8.59
CA LEU A 23 4.36 8.65 7.53
C LEU A 23 5.10 9.96 7.32
N GLU A 24 4.38 11.08 7.32
CA GLU A 24 5.01 12.39 7.12
C GLU A 24 5.87 12.79 8.30
N GLU A 25 5.47 12.47 9.52
CA GLU A 25 6.32 12.67 10.71
C GLU A 25 7.60 11.82 10.65
N SER A 26 7.56 10.72 9.95
CA SER A 26 8.72 9.84 9.77
C SER A 26 9.58 10.20 8.56
N GLY A 27 9.27 11.29 7.87
CA GLY A 27 10.08 11.80 6.78
C GLY A 27 9.66 11.39 5.38
N PHE A 28 8.50 10.74 5.21
CA PHE A 28 7.99 10.36 3.89
C PHE A 28 7.06 11.44 3.34
N ALA A 29 7.09 11.64 2.03
CA ALA A 29 6.07 12.42 1.33
C ALA A 29 4.96 11.45 0.93
N THR A 30 3.71 11.74 1.30
CA THR A 30 2.62 10.77 1.17
C THR A 30 1.43 11.37 0.44
N ASP A 31 1.03 10.72 -0.65
CA ASP A 31 -0.23 10.99 -1.33
C ASP A 31 -1.24 9.93 -0.88
N ILE A 32 -2.48 10.35 -0.59
CA ILE A 32 -3.53 9.43 -0.16
C ILE A 32 -4.71 9.52 -1.11
N TYR A 33 -5.31 8.36 -1.40
CA TYR A 33 -6.55 8.27 -2.17
C TYR A 33 -7.48 7.27 -1.49
N ASN A 34 -8.76 7.62 -1.44
CA ASN A 34 -9.78 6.76 -0.85
C ASN A 34 -10.61 6.04 -1.92
N ASP A 35 -10.32 6.29 -3.19
CA ASP A 35 -10.96 5.66 -4.33
C ASP A 35 -9.89 5.08 -5.27
N PRO A 36 -9.90 3.76 -5.51
CA PRO A 36 -8.87 3.13 -6.34
C PRO A 36 -8.91 3.59 -7.80
N THR A 37 -10.08 3.93 -8.32
CA THR A 37 -10.23 4.41 -9.70
C THR A 37 -9.53 5.75 -9.87
N ILE A 38 -9.71 6.66 -8.90
CA ILE A 38 -9.05 7.96 -8.92
C ILE A 38 -7.55 7.79 -8.73
N ALA A 39 -7.14 6.93 -7.80
CA ALA A 39 -5.73 6.63 -7.58
C ALA A 39 -5.06 6.17 -8.87
N LEU A 40 -5.70 5.28 -9.61
CA LEU A 40 -5.17 4.75 -10.86
C LEU A 40 -5.13 5.81 -11.95
N SER A 41 -6.19 6.60 -12.11
CA SER A 41 -6.25 7.62 -13.17
C SER A 41 -5.26 8.75 -12.97
N THR A 42 -4.85 9.01 -11.73
CA THR A 42 -3.89 10.06 -11.39
C THR A 42 -2.50 9.51 -11.10
N TYR A 43 -2.30 8.21 -11.25
CA TYR A 43 -1.04 7.57 -10.91
C TYR A 43 0.11 8.17 -11.71
N LYS A 44 1.24 8.39 -11.01
CA LYS A 44 2.46 8.94 -11.61
C LYS A 44 3.49 7.81 -11.72
N PRO A 45 3.69 7.22 -12.92
CA PRO A 45 4.67 6.15 -13.10
C PRO A 45 6.07 6.59 -12.71
N TYR A 46 6.80 5.70 -12.04
CA TYR A 46 8.19 5.91 -11.61
C TYR A 46 8.39 7.08 -10.67
N TYR A 47 7.32 7.47 -9.97
CA TYR A 47 7.34 8.58 -9.01
C TYR A 47 7.40 8.06 -7.57
N TYR A 48 6.69 6.98 -7.27
CA TYR A 48 6.57 6.46 -5.91
C TYR A 48 7.63 5.40 -5.61
N ASP A 49 8.19 5.46 -4.40
CA ASP A 49 9.07 4.42 -3.87
C ASP A 49 8.28 3.23 -3.34
N LEU A 50 7.07 3.49 -2.86
CA LEU A 50 6.19 2.47 -2.30
C LEU A 50 4.73 2.84 -2.56
N VAL A 51 3.94 1.84 -2.92
CA VAL A 51 2.48 1.93 -2.99
C VAL A 51 1.90 0.98 -1.94
N MET A 52 1.07 1.52 -1.05
CA MET A 52 0.37 0.74 -0.02
C MET A 52 -1.09 0.65 -0.40
N VAL A 53 -1.60 -0.57 -0.55
CA VAL A 53 -2.95 -0.81 -1.07
C VAL A 53 -3.73 -1.70 -0.12
N ASP A 54 -4.92 -1.25 0.29
CA ASP A 54 -5.84 -2.11 1.02
C ASP A 54 -6.32 -3.23 0.10
N LEU A 55 -6.41 -4.44 0.62
CA LEU A 55 -6.89 -5.58 -0.15
C LEU A 55 -8.36 -5.43 -0.54
N LYS A 56 -9.16 -4.81 0.33
CA LYS A 56 -10.60 -4.67 0.11
C LYS A 56 -10.96 -3.22 -0.18
N LEU A 57 -11.20 -2.92 -1.46
CA LEU A 57 -11.55 -1.59 -1.92
C LEU A 57 -12.89 -1.62 -2.66
N PRO A 58 -13.62 -0.50 -2.71
CA PRO A 58 -14.88 -0.45 -3.48
C PRO A 58 -14.60 -0.48 -4.99
N GLY A 59 -15.32 -1.32 -5.71
CA GLY A 59 -15.25 -1.40 -7.17
C GLY A 59 -14.03 -2.08 -7.75
N MET A 60 -13.00 -2.31 -6.97
CA MET A 60 -11.75 -2.91 -7.42
C MET A 60 -11.02 -3.50 -6.21
N THR A 61 -10.51 -4.72 -6.33
CA THR A 61 -9.71 -5.31 -5.24
C THR A 61 -8.31 -4.71 -5.23
N GLY A 62 -7.61 -4.86 -4.09
CA GLY A 62 -6.22 -4.44 -4.01
C GLY A 62 -5.35 -5.18 -5.01
N PHE A 63 -5.64 -6.46 -5.26
CA PHE A 63 -4.89 -7.24 -6.24
C PHE A 63 -5.12 -6.74 -7.67
N GLU A 64 -6.35 -6.37 -8.02
CA GLU A 64 -6.63 -5.79 -9.32
C GLU A 64 -5.90 -4.45 -9.51
N LEU A 65 -5.89 -3.61 -8.48
CA LEU A 65 -5.15 -2.36 -8.52
C LEU A 65 -3.64 -2.61 -8.67
N TYR A 66 -3.11 -3.59 -7.96
CA TYR A 66 -1.71 -4.02 -8.11
C TYR A 66 -1.40 -4.36 -9.57
N ASN A 67 -2.23 -5.17 -10.21
CA ASN A 67 -2.02 -5.57 -11.59
C ASN A 67 -2.03 -4.37 -12.54
N GLN A 68 -2.96 -3.44 -12.35
CA GLN A 68 -3.05 -2.24 -13.16
C GLN A 68 -1.83 -1.35 -13.00
N ILE A 69 -1.37 -1.16 -11.78
CA ILE A 69 -0.16 -0.36 -11.52
C ILE A 69 1.07 -1.03 -12.13
N ARG A 70 1.21 -2.35 -12.02
CA ARG A 70 2.34 -3.07 -12.59
C ARG A 70 2.43 -2.97 -14.10
N MET A 71 1.30 -2.77 -14.79
CA MET A 71 1.29 -2.56 -16.24
C MET A 71 1.93 -1.23 -16.66
N ILE A 72 1.93 -0.24 -15.78
CA ILE A 72 2.44 1.11 -16.10
C ILE A 72 3.67 1.49 -15.27
N ASP A 73 4.01 0.70 -14.26
CA ASP A 73 5.18 0.95 -13.39
C ASP A 73 5.66 -0.39 -12.84
N ASN A 74 6.78 -0.86 -13.38
CA ASN A 74 7.34 -2.15 -12.98
C ASN A 74 8.43 -2.03 -11.90
N LYS A 75 8.68 -0.83 -11.36
CA LYS A 75 9.75 -0.59 -10.40
C LYS A 75 9.28 -0.27 -8.99
N THR A 76 8.13 0.37 -8.82
CA THR A 76 7.65 0.73 -7.48
C THR A 76 7.45 -0.51 -6.63
N LYS A 77 7.78 -0.43 -5.35
CA LYS A 77 7.42 -1.49 -4.41
C LYS A 77 5.94 -1.37 -4.10
N ILE A 78 5.26 -2.50 -3.98
CA ILE A 78 3.84 -2.52 -3.64
C ILE A 78 3.62 -3.45 -2.46
N CYS A 79 2.95 -2.97 -1.42
CA CYS A 79 2.55 -3.78 -0.28
C CYS A 79 1.05 -3.64 -0.06
N PHE A 80 0.50 -4.57 0.71
CA PHE A 80 -0.94 -4.65 0.95
C PHE A 80 -1.24 -4.44 2.42
N LEU A 81 -2.32 -3.68 2.67
CA LEU A 81 -2.90 -3.54 4.00
C LEU A 81 -4.05 -4.51 4.13
N THR A 82 -4.17 -5.20 5.25
CA THR A 82 -5.19 -6.22 5.43
C THR A 82 -5.61 -6.32 6.89
N SER A 83 -6.89 -6.64 7.14
CA SER A 83 -7.31 -7.13 8.45
C SER A 83 -6.90 -8.59 8.57
N SER A 84 -6.81 -9.13 9.80
CA SER A 84 -6.40 -10.53 9.99
C SER A 84 -7.30 -11.50 9.24
N GLU A 85 -8.60 -11.24 9.20
CA GLU A 85 -9.56 -12.09 8.49
C GLU A 85 -9.31 -12.05 6.98
N GLN A 86 -9.16 -10.84 6.41
CA GLN A 86 -8.86 -10.66 4.99
C GLN A 86 -7.56 -11.34 4.61
N PHE A 87 -6.54 -11.21 5.44
CA PHE A 87 -5.25 -11.82 5.19
C PHE A 87 -5.36 -13.34 5.07
N HIS A 88 -6.04 -13.99 6.01
CA HIS A 88 -6.18 -15.45 5.98
C HIS A 88 -6.96 -15.92 4.76
N GLN A 89 -8.00 -15.20 4.36
CA GLN A 89 -8.79 -15.55 3.18
C GLN A 89 -8.03 -15.33 1.88
N GLN A 90 -7.41 -14.17 1.73
CA GLN A 90 -6.72 -13.80 0.49
C GLN A 90 -5.40 -14.54 0.33
N TYR A 91 -4.67 -14.77 1.41
CA TYR A 91 -3.40 -15.49 1.35
C TYR A 91 -3.56 -16.93 0.90
N ARG A 92 -4.73 -17.52 1.15
CA ARG A 92 -5.04 -18.88 0.69
C ARG A 92 -5.41 -18.92 -0.79
N SER A 93 -5.72 -17.78 -1.40
CA SER A 93 -6.07 -17.72 -2.81
C SER A 93 -4.82 -17.88 -3.67
N ASN A 94 -5.00 -18.40 -4.90
CA ASN A 94 -3.89 -18.53 -5.83
C ASN A 94 -3.28 -17.20 -6.23
N GLU A 95 -4.02 -16.10 -6.06
CA GLU A 95 -3.57 -14.77 -6.46
C GLU A 95 -2.36 -14.29 -5.66
N PHE A 96 -2.24 -14.70 -4.38
CA PHE A 96 -1.21 -14.19 -3.49
C PHE A 96 -0.16 -15.22 -3.09
N GLN A 97 -0.21 -16.44 -3.61
CA GLN A 97 0.70 -17.52 -3.21
C GLN A 97 2.17 -17.19 -3.46
N ASP A 98 2.46 -16.45 -4.52
CA ASP A 98 3.82 -16.13 -4.92
C ASP A 98 4.35 -14.82 -4.31
N PHE A 99 3.54 -14.13 -3.52
CA PHE A 99 3.95 -12.89 -2.87
C PHE A 99 4.72 -13.18 -1.59
N ASP A 100 5.76 -12.39 -1.34
CA ASP A 100 6.46 -12.43 -0.06
C ASP A 100 5.50 -12.02 1.06
N PRO A 101 5.38 -12.83 2.12
CA PRO A 101 4.52 -12.47 3.27
C PRO A 101 4.85 -11.12 3.90
N ASP A 102 6.09 -10.66 3.80
CA ASP A 102 6.50 -9.36 4.34
C ASP A 102 5.88 -8.18 3.58
N LEU A 103 5.29 -8.42 2.41
CA LEU A 103 4.55 -7.40 1.68
C LEU A 103 3.13 -7.17 2.21
N PHE A 104 2.72 -7.91 3.22
CA PHE A 104 1.39 -7.76 3.84
C PHE A 104 1.54 -7.13 5.22
N ILE A 105 0.84 -6.01 5.42
CA ILE A 105 0.83 -5.30 6.71
C ILE A 105 -0.56 -5.44 7.30
N GLN A 106 -0.66 -6.12 8.44
CA GLN A 106 -1.93 -6.37 9.11
C GLN A 106 -2.35 -5.16 9.94
N LYS A 107 -3.59 -4.70 9.75
CA LYS A 107 -4.18 -3.62 10.54
C LYS A 107 -4.94 -4.22 11.72
N PRO A 108 -4.95 -3.57 12.89
CA PRO A 108 -4.18 -2.37 13.24
C PRO A 108 -2.71 -2.66 13.46
N VAL A 109 -1.85 -1.67 13.23
CA VAL A 109 -0.41 -1.81 13.39
C VAL A 109 0.14 -0.64 14.20
N GLU A 110 1.07 -0.92 15.11
CA GLU A 110 1.74 0.12 15.88
C GLU A 110 2.64 0.96 14.98
N ASN A 111 2.79 2.26 15.30
CA ASN A 111 3.52 3.20 14.46
C ASN A 111 4.96 2.75 14.19
N GLU A 112 5.67 2.31 15.23
CA GLU A 112 7.06 1.87 15.08
C GLU A 112 7.17 0.63 14.20
N VAL A 113 6.23 -0.31 14.34
CA VAL A 113 6.18 -1.53 13.53
C VAL A 113 5.87 -1.16 12.09
N LEU A 114 4.93 -0.26 11.86
CA LEU A 114 4.58 0.20 10.52
C LEU A 114 5.79 0.80 9.80
N ILE A 115 6.48 1.73 10.44
CA ILE A 115 7.64 2.41 9.84
C ILE A 115 8.78 1.42 9.58
N SER A 116 9.03 0.50 10.51
CA SER A 116 10.05 -0.54 10.33
C SER A 116 9.75 -1.42 9.12
N LYS A 117 8.49 -1.85 8.97
CA LYS A 117 8.07 -2.67 7.82
C LYS A 117 8.20 -1.91 6.50
N ILE A 118 7.80 -0.64 6.49
CA ILE A 118 7.90 0.21 5.28
C ILE A 118 9.36 0.34 4.85
N ASN A 119 10.26 0.66 5.77
CA ASN A 119 11.68 0.78 5.44
C ASN A 119 12.25 -0.52 4.89
N ARG A 120 11.86 -1.64 5.47
CA ARG A 120 12.29 -2.95 5.01
C ARG A 120 11.81 -3.24 3.58
N ILE A 121 10.54 -2.94 3.30
CA ILE A 121 9.96 -3.18 1.96
C ILE A 121 10.64 -2.31 0.92
N ILE A 122 10.86 -1.03 1.22
CA ILE A 122 11.50 -0.11 0.28
C ILE A 122 12.92 -0.57 -0.07
N GLU A 123 13.60 -1.20 0.87
CA GLU A 123 14.98 -1.68 0.68
C GLU A 123 15.08 -3.08 0.06
N MET A 124 13.98 -3.71 -0.21
CA MET A 124 13.95 -5.04 -0.84
C MET A 124 14.55 -5.05 -2.25
#